data_4526cf0a1648e2a23dc8fb9981d7e85c
#
_entry.id   4526cf0a1648e2a23dc8fb9981d7e85c
#
_cell.length_a   1.000
_cell.length_b   1.000
_cell.length_c   1.000
_cell.angle_alpha   90.00
_cell.angle_beta   90.00
_cell.angle_gamma   90.00
#
_symmetry.space_group_name_H-M   'P 1'
#
loop_
_entity.id
_entity.type
_entity.pdbx_description
1 polymer ?
#
loop_
_entity_poly.entity_id
_entity_poly.type
_entity_poly.pdbx_seq_one_letter_code
_entity_poly.pdbx_strand_id
1 'polypeptide(L)'
;MRLGYDVIGDIHGHADKLKELLKRMGYARAGSGYRAPQGRQAVFLGDLIDRGPDQTRVLSIVRSMVDSGSARCILGNHEFNAIGYLTDNPGNPGEAYRPNRAETPKALKNREQHVEFLAQVGEGSGNHHGWAHWFRTLPVYLALGGRRVVHGGWDDGSVAAWQAAGWVDGAI
;
A
#
# COMPACT_ATOMS: atom_id res chain seq x y z
N MET A 1 2.48 29.25 3.37
CA MET A 1 2.87 28.64 2.07
C MET A 1 1.91 27.49 1.78
N ARG A 2 1.42 27.35 0.54
CA ARG A 2 0.53 26.23 0.17
C ARG A 2 1.38 25.00 -0.07
N LEU A 3 1.05 23.85 0.58
CA LEU A 3 1.77 22.60 0.40
C LEU A 3 1.56 22.05 -1.02
N GLY A 4 2.65 21.74 -1.73
CA GLY A 4 2.63 21.08 -3.02
C GLY A 4 2.63 19.55 -2.85
N TYR A 5 1.96 18.82 -3.72
CA TYR A 5 1.92 17.36 -3.69
C TYR A 5 2.57 16.74 -4.91
N ASP A 6 3.44 15.76 -4.67
CA ASP A 6 4.06 14.93 -5.69
C ASP A 6 3.37 13.58 -5.71
N VAL A 7 2.55 13.32 -6.72
CA VAL A 7 1.78 12.08 -6.82
C VAL A 7 2.62 11.01 -7.51
N ILE A 8 2.77 9.86 -6.85
CA ILE A 8 3.55 8.71 -7.32
C ILE A 8 2.61 7.51 -7.42
N GLY A 9 2.48 6.94 -8.62
CA GLY A 9 1.66 5.76 -8.92
C GLY A 9 2.32 4.44 -8.51
N ASP A 10 1.90 3.37 -9.16
CA ASP A 10 2.31 2.00 -8.89
C ASP A 10 3.83 1.81 -8.88
N ILE A 11 4.34 1.14 -7.85
CA ILE A 11 5.78 0.92 -7.65
C ILE A 11 6.13 -0.56 -7.83
N HIS A 12 5.26 -1.45 -7.35
CA HIS A 12 5.38 -2.89 -7.52
C HIS A 12 6.79 -3.43 -7.27
N GLY A 13 7.35 -3.21 -6.07
CA GLY A 13 8.65 -3.77 -5.69
C GLY A 13 9.87 -3.22 -6.44
N HIS A 14 9.74 -2.17 -7.25
CA HIS A 14 10.84 -1.57 -8.01
C HIS A 14 11.58 -0.48 -7.20
N ALA A 15 12.28 -0.87 -6.14
CA ALA A 15 12.95 0.05 -5.23
C ALA A 15 14.00 0.96 -5.90
N ASP A 16 14.74 0.46 -6.88
CA ASP A 16 15.76 1.28 -7.56
C ASP A 16 15.13 2.39 -8.40
N LYS A 17 14.03 2.09 -9.10
CA LYS A 17 13.26 3.10 -9.85
C LYS A 17 12.67 4.15 -8.92
N LEU A 18 12.12 3.72 -7.77
CA LEU A 18 11.60 4.63 -6.75
C LEU A 18 12.68 5.57 -6.21
N LYS A 19 13.85 5.03 -5.86
CA LYS A 19 14.99 5.82 -5.36
C LYS A 19 15.47 6.85 -6.38
N GLU A 20 15.57 6.45 -7.64
CA GLU A 20 15.94 7.35 -8.73
C GLU A 20 14.91 8.47 -8.92
N LEU A 21 13.62 8.12 -8.94
CA LEU A 21 12.53 9.08 -9.06
C LEU A 21 12.58 10.10 -7.92
N LEU A 22 12.62 9.64 -6.67
CA LEU A 22 12.67 10.52 -5.49
C LEU A 22 13.88 11.47 -5.55
N LYS A 23 15.05 10.96 -5.92
CA LYS A 23 16.26 11.77 -6.10
C LYS A 23 16.09 12.84 -7.19
N ARG A 24 15.54 12.49 -8.36
CA ARG A 24 15.24 13.44 -9.45
C ARG A 24 14.24 14.52 -9.03
N MET A 25 13.29 14.18 -8.16
CA MET A 25 12.31 15.11 -7.62
C MET A 25 12.86 15.98 -6.49
N GLY A 26 14.14 15.81 -6.11
CA GLY A 26 14.82 16.62 -5.09
C GLY A 26 14.62 16.13 -3.66
N TYR A 27 14.10 14.92 -3.46
CA TYR A 27 14.01 14.31 -2.12
C TYR A 27 15.39 13.89 -1.64
N ALA A 28 15.75 14.30 -0.43
CA ALA A 28 17.03 13.97 0.20
C ALA A 28 16.94 12.68 1.01
N ARG A 29 17.93 11.80 0.91
CA ARG A 29 17.96 10.56 1.69
C ARG A 29 17.95 10.85 3.19
N ALA A 30 17.11 10.16 3.96
CA ALA A 30 16.97 10.27 5.40
C ALA A 30 16.63 8.89 6.00
N GLY A 31 17.59 8.28 6.69
CA GLY A 31 17.43 6.93 7.24
C GLY A 31 17.14 5.89 6.15
N SER A 32 16.08 5.11 6.34
CA SER A 32 15.58 4.13 5.36
C SER A 32 14.78 4.76 4.21
N GLY A 33 14.27 6.00 4.39
CA GLY A 33 13.45 6.72 3.43
C GLY A 33 14.09 8.00 2.90
N TYR A 34 13.24 8.96 2.58
CA TYR A 34 13.61 10.26 2.01
C TYR A 34 12.82 11.39 2.66
N ARG A 35 13.48 12.55 2.80
CA ARG A 35 12.86 13.79 3.26
C ARG A 35 12.37 14.61 2.06
N ALA A 36 11.14 15.07 2.13
CA ALA A 36 10.57 15.94 1.11
C ALA A 36 11.28 17.30 1.06
N PRO A 37 11.39 17.92 -0.12
CA PRO A 37 11.78 19.32 -0.24
C PRO A 37 10.80 20.22 0.52
N GLN A 38 11.27 21.40 0.97
CA GLN A 38 10.44 22.35 1.70
C GLN A 38 9.18 22.73 0.88
N GLY A 39 8.02 22.69 1.53
CA GLY A 39 6.73 23.02 0.92
C GLY A 39 6.18 21.94 -0.01
N ARG A 40 6.74 20.73 -0.01
CA ARG A 40 6.29 19.58 -0.81
C ARG A 40 6.05 18.35 0.07
N GLN A 41 5.20 17.44 -0.41
CA GLN A 41 4.93 16.14 0.21
C GLN A 41 4.63 15.11 -0.88
N ALA A 42 5.20 13.92 -0.80
CA ALA A 42 4.84 12.82 -1.68
C ALA A 42 3.46 12.25 -1.32
N VAL A 43 2.74 11.75 -2.33
CA VAL A 43 1.50 11.00 -2.17
C VAL A 43 1.61 9.73 -3.00
N PHE A 44 1.81 8.60 -2.31
CA PHE A 44 1.85 7.28 -2.93
C PHE A 44 0.43 6.76 -3.13
N LEU A 45 0.12 6.31 -4.34
CA LEU A 45 -1.22 5.84 -4.70
C LEU A 45 -1.47 4.36 -4.36
N GLY A 46 -0.58 3.69 -3.65
CA GLY A 46 -0.65 2.25 -3.37
C GLY A 46 0.06 1.43 -4.45
N ASP A 47 -0.25 0.13 -4.50
CA ASP A 47 0.40 -0.87 -5.34
C ASP A 47 1.94 -0.83 -5.19
N LEU A 48 2.35 -0.94 -3.94
CA LEU A 48 3.76 -0.94 -3.53
C LEU A 48 4.41 -2.30 -3.76
N ILE A 49 3.61 -3.37 -3.59
CA ILE A 49 4.05 -4.77 -3.60
C ILE A 49 3.76 -5.49 -4.91
N ASP A 50 4.27 -6.72 -4.99
CA ASP A 50 4.18 -7.66 -6.10
C ASP A 50 5.02 -7.27 -7.33
N ARG A 51 5.25 -8.24 -8.23
CA ARG A 51 5.94 -8.13 -9.53
C ARG A 51 7.44 -7.87 -9.45
N GLY A 52 7.88 -6.77 -8.83
CA GLY A 52 9.28 -6.33 -8.85
C GLY A 52 10.17 -7.06 -7.84
N PRO A 53 11.50 -6.87 -7.90
CA PRO A 53 12.44 -7.72 -7.20
C PRO A 53 12.74 -7.30 -5.75
N ASP A 54 12.31 -6.12 -5.26
CA ASP A 54 12.75 -5.58 -3.95
C ASP A 54 11.57 -4.99 -3.16
N GLN A 55 10.68 -5.87 -2.72
CA GLN A 55 9.44 -5.57 -2.02
C GLN A 55 9.68 -4.87 -0.68
N THR A 56 10.50 -5.50 0.17
CA THR A 56 10.75 -5.02 1.53
C THR A 56 11.45 -3.66 1.54
N ARG A 57 12.27 -3.38 0.53
CA ARG A 57 12.93 -2.09 0.39
C ARG A 57 11.93 -0.98 0.01
N VAL A 58 11.02 -1.24 -0.93
CA VAL A 58 9.95 -0.28 -1.28
C VAL A 58 9.13 0.03 -0.03
N LEU A 59 8.66 -0.99 0.67
CA LEU A 59 7.85 -0.85 1.88
C LEU A 59 8.58 -0.05 2.96
N SER A 60 9.86 -0.35 3.19
CA SER A 60 10.69 0.38 4.17
C SER A 60 10.86 1.85 3.82
N ILE A 61 11.06 2.17 2.53
CA ILE A 61 11.16 3.56 2.05
C ILE A 61 9.85 4.30 2.28
N VAL A 62 8.74 3.75 1.78
CA VAL A 62 7.43 4.41 1.83
C VAL A 62 6.97 4.60 3.28
N ARG A 63 7.06 3.55 4.11
CA ARG A 63 6.70 3.63 5.53
C ARG A 63 7.51 4.69 6.27
N SER A 64 8.84 4.70 6.10
CA SER A 64 9.70 5.72 6.72
C SER A 64 9.34 7.15 6.29
N MET A 65 8.95 7.34 5.03
CA MET A 65 8.50 8.64 4.53
C MET A 65 7.14 9.05 5.09
N VAL A 66 6.22 8.08 5.28
CA VAL A 66 4.91 8.30 5.90
C VAL A 66 5.09 8.63 7.38
N ASP A 67 5.85 7.84 8.12
CA ASP A 67 6.11 8.02 9.55
C ASP A 67 6.78 9.36 9.86
N SER A 68 7.63 9.85 8.94
CA SER A 68 8.30 11.17 9.07
C SER A 68 7.48 12.37 8.56
N GLY A 69 6.27 12.15 8.03
CA GLY A 69 5.44 13.19 7.43
C GLY A 69 5.94 13.71 6.07
N SER A 70 6.98 13.09 5.51
CA SER A 70 7.51 13.42 4.16
C SER A 70 6.60 12.91 3.04
N ALA A 71 5.72 11.94 3.34
CA ALA A 71 4.75 11.40 2.41
C ALA A 71 3.41 11.10 3.07
N ARG A 72 2.41 10.88 2.22
CA ARG A 72 1.19 10.13 2.51
C ARG A 72 1.12 8.93 1.59
N CYS A 73 0.39 7.90 1.99
CA CYS A 73 0.16 6.72 1.17
C CYS A 73 -1.30 6.30 1.29
N ILE A 74 -1.91 5.91 0.20
CA ILE A 74 -3.23 5.26 0.21
C ILE A 74 -3.06 3.77 -0.09
N LEU A 75 -4.09 3.01 0.25
CA LEU A 75 -4.16 1.57 0.01
C LEU A 75 -4.40 1.29 -1.48
N GLY A 76 -3.53 0.50 -2.10
CA GLY A 76 -3.74 -0.06 -3.43
C GLY A 76 -4.48 -1.40 -3.38
N ASN A 77 -4.93 -1.88 -4.54
CA ASN A 77 -5.62 -3.18 -4.60
C ASN A 77 -4.67 -4.36 -4.29
N HIS A 78 -3.37 -4.23 -4.52
CA HIS A 78 -2.40 -5.27 -4.15
C HIS A 78 -2.23 -5.39 -2.63
N GLU A 79 -2.12 -4.29 -1.91
CA GLU A 79 -2.11 -4.29 -0.44
C GLU A 79 -3.44 -4.80 0.15
N PHE A 80 -4.58 -4.39 -0.43
CA PHE A 80 -5.90 -4.87 -0.02
C PHE A 80 -6.02 -6.39 -0.21
N ASN A 81 -5.53 -6.91 -1.33
CA ASN A 81 -5.47 -8.34 -1.59
C ASN A 81 -4.58 -9.09 -0.59
N ALA A 82 -3.42 -8.52 -0.22
CA ALA A 82 -2.52 -9.09 0.79
C ALA A 82 -3.16 -9.11 2.20
N ILE A 83 -3.96 -8.12 2.55
CA ILE A 83 -4.78 -8.15 3.78
C ILE A 83 -5.77 -9.32 3.72
N GLY A 84 -6.52 -9.45 2.62
CA GLY A 84 -7.49 -10.52 2.42
C GLY A 84 -6.85 -11.91 2.39
N TYR A 85 -5.60 -12.00 1.97
CA TYR A 85 -4.80 -13.23 1.94
C TYR A 85 -4.55 -13.81 3.34
N LEU A 86 -4.38 -12.96 4.36
CA LEU A 86 -4.16 -13.33 5.75
C LEU A 86 -5.43 -13.32 6.62
N THR A 87 -6.54 -12.81 6.11
CA THR A 87 -7.77 -12.65 6.87
C THR A 87 -8.69 -13.84 6.63
N ASP A 88 -9.02 -14.58 7.70
CA ASP A 88 -9.94 -15.72 7.63
C ASP A 88 -11.32 -15.27 7.15
N ASN A 89 -11.93 -16.09 6.30
CA ASN A 89 -13.28 -15.86 5.80
C ASN A 89 -14.32 -16.63 6.65
N PRO A 90 -15.11 -15.94 7.47
CA PRO A 90 -16.12 -16.61 8.29
C PRO A 90 -17.23 -17.29 7.45
N GLY A 91 -17.44 -16.83 6.21
CA GLY A 91 -18.38 -17.43 5.28
C GLY A 91 -17.84 -18.69 4.55
N ASN A 92 -16.54 -18.99 4.71
CA ASN A 92 -15.89 -20.19 4.16
C ASN A 92 -14.79 -20.66 5.12
N PRO A 93 -15.15 -21.37 6.21
CA PRO A 93 -14.22 -21.81 7.23
C PRO A 93 -13.05 -22.62 6.64
N GLY A 94 -11.82 -22.32 7.07
CA GLY A 94 -10.60 -22.92 6.56
C GLY A 94 -9.99 -22.22 5.37
N GLU A 95 -10.62 -21.16 4.82
CA GLU A 95 -10.09 -20.38 3.72
C GLU A 95 -10.02 -18.87 4.10
N ALA A 96 -9.17 -18.13 3.40
CA ALA A 96 -9.07 -16.69 3.55
C ALA A 96 -10.09 -15.94 2.66
N TYR A 97 -10.36 -14.65 2.94
CA TYR A 97 -11.17 -13.79 2.04
C TYR A 97 -10.60 -13.75 0.62
N ARG A 98 -9.29 -13.73 0.50
CA ARG A 98 -8.60 -13.98 -0.77
C ARG A 98 -8.11 -15.43 -0.77
N PRO A 99 -8.84 -16.36 -1.39
CA PRO A 99 -8.54 -17.79 -1.30
C PRO A 99 -7.10 -18.12 -1.70
N ASN A 100 -6.41 -18.87 -0.84
CA ASN A 100 -5.00 -19.23 -1.03
C ASN A 100 -4.61 -20.59 -0.44
N ARG A 101 -5.50 -21.24 0.31
CA ARG A 101 -5.21 -22.50 1.04
C ARG A 101 -5.62 -23.74 0.25
N ALA A 102 -6.71 -23.65 -0.50
CA ALA A 102 -7.17 -24.74 -1.34
C ALA A 102 -6.33 -24.88 -2.62
N GLU A 103 -6.30 -26.11 -3.21
CA GLU A 103 -5.68 -26.38 -4.51
C GLU A 103 -6.67 -26.11 -5.66
N THR A 104 -7.17 -24.89 -5.73
CA THR A 104 -8.06 -24.43 -6.79
C THR A 104 -7.34 -23.48 -7.75
N PRO A 105 -7.75 -23.37 -9.03
CA PRO A 105 -7.15 -22.41 -9.96
C PRO A 105 -7.15 -20.96 -9.42
N LYS A 106 -8.18 -20.58 -8.68
CA LYS A 106 -8.28 -19.26 -8.05
C LYS A 106 -7.24 -19.07 -6.95
N ALA A 107 -7.07 -20.05 -6.07
CA ALA A 107 -6.10 -20.00 -4.98
C ALA A 107 -4.66 -20.00 -5.52
N LEU A 108 -4.37 -20.84 -6.52
CA LEU A 108 -3.07 -20.85 -7.21
C LEU A 108 -2.74 -19.48 -7.80
N LYS A 109 -3.67 -18.88 -8.56
CA LYS A 109 -3.50 -17.54 -9.13
C LYS A 109 -3.26 -16.46 -8.06
N ASN A 110 -3.94 -16.56 -6.92
CA ASN A 110 -3.76 -15.60 -5.83
C ASN A 110 -2.38 -15.74 -5.17
N ARG A 111 -1.88 -16.97 -4.98
CA ARG A 111 -0.51 -17.22 -4.50
C ARG A 111 0.53 -16.70 -5.50
N GLU A 112 0.34 -17.00 -6.80
CA GLU A 112 1.22 -16.52 -7.86
C GLU A 112 1.31 -14.99 -7.90
N GLN A 113 0.19 -14.28 -7.71
CA GLN A 113 0.18 -12.82 -7.68
C GLN A 113 1.12 -12.26 -6.62
N HIS A 114 1.19 -12.89 -5.44
CA HIS A 114 1.98 -12.42 -4.29
C HIS A 114 3.34 -13.12 -4.15
N VAL A 115 3.77 -13.93 -5.13
CA VAL A 115 4.94 -14.80 -4.99
C VAL A 115 6.20 -14.03 -4.58
N GLU A 116 6.50 -12.89 -5.21
CA GLU A 116 7.68 -12.08 -4.93
C GLU A 116 7.61 -11.41 -3.54
N PHE A 117 6.43 -10.96 -3.16
CA PHE A 117 6.20 -10.40 -1.83
C PHE A 117 6.36 -11.46 -0.75
N LEU A 118 5.67 -12.59 -0.90
CA LEU A 118 5.70 -13.70 0.06
C LEU A 118 7.10 -14.28 0.24
N ALA A 119 7.87 -14.40 -0.85
CA ALA A 119 9.26 -14.88 -0.82
C ALA A 119 10.16 -13.98 0.05
N GLN A 120 9.94 -12.66 0.05
CA GLN A 120 10.78 -11.72 0.79
C GLN A 120 10.34 -11.50 2.23
N VAL A 121 9.06 -11.59 2.51
CA VAL A 121 8.56 -11.39 3.88
C VAL A 121 8.47 -12.70 4.68
N GLY A 122 8.46 -13.84 4.00
CA GLY A 122 8.21 -15.16 4.58
C GLY A 122 6.72 -15.39 4.82
N GLU A 123 6.08 -16.19 3.98
CA GLU A 123 4.64 -16.47 4.09
C GLU A 123 4.25 -16.93 5.51
N GLY A 124 3.23 -16.33 6.10
CA GLY A 124 2.76 -16.61 7.46
C GLY A 124 3.68 -16.17 8.60
N SER A 125 4.83 -15.56 8.28
CA SER A 125 5.78 -15.06 9.29
C SER A 125 5.27 -13.82 10.04
N GLY A 126 5.95 -13.47 11.13
CA GLY A 126 5.71 -12.20 11.84
C GLY A 126 5.90 -10.97 10.95
N ASN A 127 6.83 -11.01 9.98
CA ASN A 127 7.03 -9.94 9.01
C ASN A 127 5.84 -9.80 8.07
N HIS A 128 5.30 -10.91 7.55
CA HIS A 128 4.10 -10.91 6.71
C HIS A 128 2.91 -10.28 7.43
N HIS A 129 2.64 -10.74 8.66
CA HIS A 129 1.57 -10.17 9.50
C HIS A 129 1.83 -8.69 9.84
N GLY A 130 3.08 -8.31 10.11
CA GLY A 130 3.46 -6.92 10.40
C GLY A 130 3.19 -5.97 9.24
N TRP A 131 3.48 -6.38 8.00
CA TRP A 131 3.16 -5.59 6.82
C TRP A 131 1.66 -5.53 6.54
N ALA A 132 0.94 -6.64 6.64
CA ALA A 132 -0.52 -6.64 6.49
C ALA A 132 -1.21 -5.76 7.56
N HIS A 133 -0.68 -5.74 8.80
CA HIS A 133 -1.14 -4.81 9.83
C HIS A 133 -0.90 -3.34 9.44
N TRP A 134 0.29 -3.02 8.93
CA TRP A 134 0.56 -1.66 8.44
C TRP A 134 -0.34 -1.28 7.27
N PHE A 135 -0.59 -2.17 6.31
CA PHE A 135 -1.51 -1.90 5.20
C PHE A 135 -2.91 -1.51 5.68
N ARG A 136 -3.41 -2.13 6.76
CA ARG A 136 -4.71 -1.77 7.35
C ARG A 136 -4.76 -0.36 7.93
N THR A 137 -3.61 0.26 8.22
CA THR A 137 -3.55 1.65 8.68
C THR A 137 -3.56 2.66 7.54
N LEU A 138 -3.42 2.21 6.30
CA LEU A 138 -3.42 3.09 5.13
C LEU A 138 -4.86 3.46 4.76
N PRO A 139 -5.15 4.74 4.52
CA PRO A 139 -6.46 5.18 4.05
C PRO A 139 -6.72 4.68 2.62
N VAL A 140 -7.97 4.39 2.30
CA VAL A 140 -8.39 4.03 0.93
C VAL A 140 -8.52 5.24 0.01
N TYR A 141 -8.64 6.45 0.58
CA TYR A 141 -8.62 7.72 -0.15
C TYR A 141 -8.04 8.86 0.71
N LEU A 142 -7.68 9.96 0.07
CA LEU A 142 -7.28 11.19 0.73
C LEU A 142 -8.04 12.39 0.16
N ALA A 143 -8.38 13.35 1.02
CA ALA A 143 -8.84 14.67 0.62
C ALA A 143 -7.70 15.69 0.82
N LEU A 144 -7.19 16.26 -0.26
CA LEU A 144 -6.03 17.13 -0.27
C LEU A 144 -6.34 18.47 -0.92
N GLY A 145 -6.61 19.50 -0.11
CA GLY A 145 -6.80 20.87 -0.63
C GLY A 145 -7.89 20.98 -1.71
N GLY A 146 -9.03 20.32 -1.50
CA GLY A 146 -10.14 20.28 -2.44
C GLY A 146 -9.99 19.27 -3.60
N ARG A 147 -8.93 18.45 -3.59
CA ARG A 147 -8.74 17.33 -4.50
C ARG A 147 -9.01 16.02 -3.78
N ARG A 148 -9.56 15.05 -4.50
CA ARG A 148 -9.79 13.67 -4.04
C ARG A 148 -8.73 12.77 -4.68
N VAL A 149 -8.09 11.92 -3.88
CA VAL A 149 -7.07 10.98 -4.31
C VAL A 149 -7.51 9.58 -3.93
N VAL A 150 -7.54 8.67 -4.90
CA VAL A 150 -7.94 7.28 -4.76
C VAL A 150 -7.09 6.42 -5.71
N HIS A 151 -6.87 5.15 -5.36
CA HIS A 151 -6.09 4.25 -6.20
C HIS A 151 -6.80 3.84 -7.51
N GLY A 152 -8.09 3.74 -7.52
CA GLY A 152 -8.90 3.39 -8.69
C GLY A 152 -9.84 4.51 -9.12
N GLY A 153 -11.11 4.20 -9.32
CA GLY A 153 -12.15 5.16 -9.61
C GLY A 153 -12.77 5.72 -8.34
N TRP A 154 -13.14 7.00 -8.35
CA TRP A 154 -13.93 7.57 -7.29
C TRP A 154 -15.41 7.21 -7.47
N ASP A 155 -16.01 6.63 -6.41
CA ASP A 155 -17.45 6.34 -6.36
C ASP A 155 -18.02 6.84 -5.04
N ASP A 156 -18.94 7.81 -5.12
CA ASP A 156 -19.53 8.46 -3.95
C ASP A 156 -20.33 7.46 -3.07
N GLY A 157 -20.94 6.45 -3.70
CA GLY A 157 -21.68 5.39 -2.98
C GLY A 157 -20.75 4.53 -2.13
N SER A 158 -19.62 4.10 -2.69
CA SER A 158 -18.60 3.34 -1.96
C SER A 158 -17.99 4.16 -0.81
N VAL A 159 -17.70 5.43 -1.04
CA VAL A 159 -17.16 6.32 0.00
C VAL A 159 -18.17 6.50 1.14
N ALA A 160 -19.45 6.71 0.83
CA ALA A 160 -20.51 6.81 1.84
C ALA A 160 -20.66 5.51 2.65
N ALA A 161 -20.56 4.35 2.00
CA ALA A 161 -20.59 3.05 2.68
C ALA A 161 -19.38 2.85 3.62
N TRP A 162 -18.17 3.25 3.22
CA TRP A 162 -16.99 3.20 4.08
C TRP A 162 -17.10 4.12 5.28
N GLN A 163 -17.61 5.35 5.09
CA GLN A 163 -17.85 6.29 6.19
C GLN A 163 -18.90 5.77 7.16
N ALA A 164 -20.00 5.18 6.66
CA ALA A 164 -21.04 4.55 7.48
C ALA A 164 -20.51 3.33 8.26
N ALA A 165 -19.50 2.61 7.72
CA ALA A 165 -18.82 1.52 8.40
C ALA A 165 -17.78 2.00 9.45
N GLY A 166 -17.65 3.32 9.66
CA GLY A 166 -16.71 3.90 10.64
C GLY A 166 -15.28 4.05 10.14
N TRP A 167 -15.05 3.92 8.84
CA TRP A 167 -13.73 4.14 8.22
C TRP A 167 -13.51 5.65 8.05
N VAL A 168 -13.04 6.27 9.11
CA VAL A 168 -12.74 7.71 9.15
C VAL A 168 -11.44 7.95 8.39
N ASP A 169 -11.42 8.98 7.54
CA ASP A 169 -10.28 9.31 6.66
C ASP A 169 -9.85 8.15 5.75
N GLY A 170 -10.76 7.19 5.50
CA GLY A 170 -10.56 6.08 4.60
C GLY A 170 -9.63 4.98 5.09
N ALA A 171 -9.18 4.96 6.35
CA ALA A 171 -8.44 3.84 6.92
C ALA A 171 -9.36 2.65 7.26
N ILE A 172 -8.85 1.41 7.08
CA ILE A 172 -9.57 0.15 7.33
C ILE A 172 -9.42 -0.27 8.78
#